data_e44121ffed60214fa86221b1e40dbd02
#
_entry.id   e44121ffed60214fa86221b1e40dbd02
#
_cell.length_a   1.000
_cell.length_b   1.000
_cell.length_c   1.000
_cell.angle_alpha   90.00
_cell.angle_beta   90.00
_cell.angle_gamma   90.00
#
_symmetry.space_group_name_H-M   'P 1'
#
loop_
_entity.id
_entity.type
_entity.pdbx_description
1 polymer ?
#
loop_
_entity_poly.entity_id
_entity_poly.type
_entity_poly.pdbx_seq_one_letter_code
_entity_poly.pdbx_strand_id
1 'polypeptide(L)'
;MELLYKKIIEKELQQLEDTLSSSISSDINLATEVTQHVVDSGGKRIRPVICILVAKMLNYKGLEIIKLASSIELLHTATLIHDDVVDQSSTRRGKESIHTKWDNAHSVLVGDFVYSKAFQLMASFDNPEIIRILADSTNRISEGEVLQLSLKQKEILSKEKYFEIIDRKTAELFKAAAATAGTLASCTKNELNSLTNFSIALGMNFQIKDDLLDYFGEEELTG
;
A
#
# COMPACT_ATOMS: atom_id res chain seq x y z
N MET A 1 -0.27 -18.07 -17.18
CA MET A 1 -1.62 -17.54 -17.52
C MET A 1 -1.65 -16.09 -17.09
N GLU A 2 -1.66 -15.20 -18.07
CA GLU A 2 -1.71 -13.76 -17.77
C GLU A 2 -3.05 -13.41 -17.10
N LEU A 3 -2.99 -12.68 -15.99
CA LEU A 3 -4.19 -12.36 -15.23
C LEU A 3 -5.09 -11.42 -16.04
N LEU A 4 -6.34 -11.82 -16.27
CA LEU A 4 -7.30 -11.11 -17.13
C LEU A 4 -7.41 -9.61 -16.81
N TYR A 5 -7.34 -9.24 -15.54
CA TYR A 5 -7.44 -7.83 -15.13
C TYR A 5 -6.30 -6.96 -15.68
N LYS A 6 -5.08 -7.51 -15.88
CA LYS A 6 -3.96 -6.74 -16.41
C LYS A 6 -4.25 -6.21 -17.81
N LYS A 7 -4.91 -7.02 -18.66
CA LYS A 7 -5.33 -6.58 -20.01
C LYS A 7 -6.38 -5.47 -19.96
N ILE A 8 -7.28 -5.53 -18.95
CA ILE A 8 -8.36 -4.54 -18.80
C ILE A 8 -7.83 -3.15 -18.41
N ILE A 9 -6.72 -3.10 -17.67
CA ILE A 9 -6.14 -1.86 -17.09
C ILE A 9 -4.69 -1.64 -17.51
N GLU A 10 -4.23 -2.22 -18.60
CA GLU A 10 -2.83 -2.15 -19.05
C GLU A 10 -2.34 -0.72 -19.21
N LYS A 11 -3.16 0.13 -19.84
CA LYS A 11 -2.85 1.55 -20.00
C LYS A 11 -2.72 2.28 -18.68
N GLU A 12 -3.64 2.02 -17.76
CA GLU A 12 -3.64 2.64 -16.44
C GLU A 12 -2.47 2.15 -15.59
N LEU A 13 -2.05 0.88 -15.74
CA LEU A 13 -0.86 0.37 -15.07
C LEU A 13 0.41 1.06 -15.56
N GLN A 14 0.54 1.29 -16.87
CA GLN A 14 1.68 2.06 -17.41
C GLN A 14 1.68 3.50 -16.87
N GLN A 15 0.53 4.16 -16.89
CA GLN A 15 0.40 5.52 -16.34
C GLN A 15 0.70 5.58 -14.83
N LEU A 16 0.35 4.54 -14.09
CA LEU A 16 0.68 4.39 -12.67
C LEU A 16 2.20 4.36 -12.45
N GLU A 17 2.93 3.49 -13.17
CA GLU A 17 4.38 3.39 -13.05
C GLU A 17 5.08 4.71 -13.45
N ASP A 18 4.63 5.36 -14.52
CA ASP A 18 5.15 6.67 -14.95
C ASP A 18 4.91 7.73 -13.86
N THR A 19 3.72 7.72 -13.23
CA THR A 19 3.36 8.67 -12.16
C THR A 19 4.16 8.38 -10.89
N LEU A 20 4.34 7.13 -10.51
CA LEU A 20 5.15 6.74 -9.36
C LEU A 20 6.59 7.24 -9.54
N SER A 21 7.21 6.92 -10.69
CA SER A 21 8.59 7.33 -11.00
C SER A 21 8.77 8.85 -10.99
N SER A 22 7.81 9.61 -11.56
CA SER A 22 7.88 11.08 -11.56
C SER A 22 7.64 11.69 -10.17
N SER A 23 6.78 11.08 -9.35
CA SER A 23 6.42 11.58 -8.03
C SER A 23 7.56 11.52 -7.02
N ILE A 24 8.49 10.58 -7.15
CA ILE A 24 9.62 10.40 -6.22
C ILE A 24 10.82 11.28 -6.54
N SER A 25 10.75 12.06 -7.61
CA SER A 25 11.81 13.00 -8.00
C SER A 25 12.07 14.05 -6.91
N SER A 26 13.34 14.38 -6.68
CA SER A 26 13.82 15.38 -5.71
C SER A 26 15.07 16.07 -6.22
N ASP A 27 15.29 17.32 -5.79
CA ASP A 27 16.55 18.03 -5.99
C ASP A 27 17.71 17.41 -5.19
N ILE A 28 17.38 16.56 -4.23
CA ILE A 28 18.36 15.78 -3.46
C ILE A 28 18.51 14.42 -4.14
N ASN A 29 19.61 14.24 -4.89
CA ASN A 29 19.89 13.04 -5.67
C ASN A 29 19.77 11.76 -4.85
N LEU A 30 20.30 11.76 -3.61
CA LEU A 30 20.26 10.59 -2.74
C LEU A 30 18.83 10.18 -2.37
N ALA A 31 17.93 11.15 -2.13
CA ALA A 31 16.54 10.85 -1.83
C ALA A 31 15.85 10.15 -3.03
N THR A 32 16.13 10.63 -4.25
CA THR A 32 15.63 9.99 -5.49
C THR A 32 16.23 8.59 -5.67
N GLU A 33 17.55 8.44 -5.54
CA GLU A 33 18.25 7.17 -5.72
C GLU A 33 17.73 6.08 -4.77
N VAL A 34 17.65 6.41 -3.47
CA VAL A 34 17.22 5.44 -2.44
C VAL A 34 15.75 5.08 -2.63
N THR A 35 14.89 6.05 -2.95
CA THR A 35 13.46 5.78 -3.21
C THR A 35 13.29 4.95 -4.47
N GLN A 36 14.04 5.23 -5.54
CA GLN A 36 13.98 4.49 -6.79
C GLN A 36 14.36 3.01 -6.57
N HIS A 37 15.33 2.71 -5.71
CA HIS A 37 15.71 1.35 -5.35
C HIS A 37 14.51 0.52 -4.84
N VAL A 38 13.63 1.12 -4.03
CA VAL A 38 12.43 0.45 -3.52
C VAL A 38 11.35 0.34 -4.60
N VAL A 39 11.11 1.40 -5.35
CA VAL A 39 10.11 1.40 -6.44
C VAL A 39 10.47 0.35 -7.50
N ASP A 40 11.75 0.26 -7.87
CA ASP A 40 12.28 -0.73 -8.82
C ASP A 40 12.29 -2.17 -8.29
N SER A 41 12.09 -2.37 -6.99
CA SER A 41 11.86 -3.71 -6.44
C SER A 41 10.54 -4.30 -6.93
N GLY A 42 9.72 -3.48 -7.59
CA GLY A 42 8.47 -3.88 -8.19
C GLY A 42 7.40 -4.26 -7.17
N GLY A 43 6.47 -5.08 -7.61
CA GLY A 43 5.39 -5.57 -6.78
C GLY A 43 4.15 -5.91 -7.60
N LYS A 44 3.21 -6.60 -6.97
CA LYS A 44 1.95 -7.00 -7.63
C LYS A 44 1.00 -5.82 -7.85
N ARG A 45 1.27 -4.63 -7.27
CA ARG A 45 0.46 -3.41 -7.32
C ARG A 45 -1.03 -3.67 -7.01
N ILE A 46 -1.33 -4.57 -6.08
CA ILE A 46 -2.70 -5.04 -5.86
C ILE A 46 -3.62 -3.90 -5.39
N ARG A 47 -3.15 -3.03 -4.49
CA ARG A 47 -3.95 -1.91 -3.98
C ARG A 47 -4.27 -0.87 -5.06
N PRO A 48 -3.32 -0.38 -5.86
CA PRO A 48 -3.60 0.41 -7.05
C PRO A 48 -4.53 -0.27 -8.05
N VAL A 49 -4.34 -1.56 -8.29
CA VAL A 49 -5.20 -2.36 -9.17
C VAL A 49 -6.65 -2.34 -8.71
N ILE A 50 -6.90 -2.55 -7.40
CA ILE A 50 -8.25 -2.47 -6.83
C ILE A 50 -8.84 -1.07 -7.04
N CYS A 51 -8.08 -0.03 -6.74
CA CYS A 51 -8.49 1.35 -6.92
C CYS A 51 -8.93 1.62 -8.37
N ILE A 52 -8.12 1.24 -9.35
CA ILE A 52 -8.41 1.43 -10.78
C ILE A 52 -9.61 0.59 -11.24
N LEU A 53 -9.70 -0.68 -10.81
CA LEU A 53 -10.81 -1.56 -11.18
C LEU A 53 -12.15 -1.09 -10.60
N VAL A 54 -12.17 -0.61 -9.36
CA VAL A 54 -13.38 -0.03 -8.74
C VAL A 54 -13.84 1.19 -9.53
N ALA A 55 -12.93 2.10 -9.86
CA ALA A 55 -13.28 3.27 -10.67
C ALA A 55 -13.83 2.88 -12.05
N LYS A 56 -13.21 1.91 -12.73
CA LYS A 56 -13.71 1.40 -14.02
C LYS A 56 -15.09 0.74 -13.90
N MET A 57 -15.32 -0.06 -12.86
CA MET A 57 -16.61 -0.69 -12.60
C MET A 57 -17.71 0.35 -12.40
N LEU A 58 -17.38 1.47 -11.77
CA LEU A 58 -18.29 2.61 -11.59
C LEU A 58 -18.31 3.59 -12.79
N ASN A 59 -17.71 3.20 -13.92
CA ASN A 59 -17.63 4.01 -15.16
C ASN A 59 -16.93 5.37 -14.99
N TYR A 60 -16.08 5.54 -14.01
CA TYR A 60 -15.26 6.74 -13.87
C TYR A 60 -14.24 6.85 -15.02
N LYS A 61 -14.11 8.04 -15.62
CA LYS A 61 -13.27 8.30 -16.80
C LYS A 61 -12.15 9.32 -16.53
N GLY A 62 -12.10 9.93 -15.35
CA GLY A 62 -11.13 10.95 -15.01
C GLY A 62 -9.72 10.38 -14.80
N LEU A 63 -8.70 11.19 -15.08
CA LEU A 63 -7.29 10.82 -14.89
C LEU A 63 -6.85 10.86 -13.41
N GLU A 64 -7.64 11.48 -12.54
CA GLU A 64 -7.35 11.56 -11.10
C GLU A 64 -7.24 10.18 -10.44
N ILE A 65 -7.85 9.16 -11.05
CA ILE A 65 -7.71 7.78 -10.56
C ILE A 65 -6.26 7.31 -10.53
N ILE A 66 -5.43 7.76 -11.46
CA ILE A 66 -4.00 7.38 -11.50
C ILE A 66 -3.25 8.06 -10.34
N LYS A 67 -3.52 9.35 -10.09
CA LYS A 67 -2.95 10.06 -8.94
C LYS A 67 -3.36 9.38 -7.63
N LEU A 68 -4.64 9.00 -7.52
CA LEU A 68 -5.18 8.32 -6.34
C LEU A 68 -4.50 6.96 -6.12
N ALA A 69 -4.42 6.14 -7.16
CA ALA A 69 -3.74 4.85 -7.13
C ALA A 69 -2.26 4.99 -6.76
N SER A 70 -1.58 6.04 -7.28
CA SER A 70 -0.19 6.35 -6.94
C SER A 70 -0.04 6.78 -5.49
N SER A 71 -0.94 7.61 -4.94
CA SER A 71 -0.92 8.00 -3.53
C SER A 71 -0.99 6.77 -2.61
N ILE A 72 -1.88 5.84 -2.93
CA ILE A 72 -2.07 4.60 -2.17
C ILE A 72 -0.81 3.72 -2.23
N GLU A 73 -0.19 3.59 -3.40
CA GLU A 73 1.03 2.80 -3.53
C GLU A 73 2.23 3.47 -2.84
N LEU A 74 2.35 4.79 -2.88
CA LEU A 74 3.38 5.52 -2.13
C LEU A 74 3.18 5.37 -0.61
N LEU A 75 1.95 5.46 -0.10
CA LEU A 75 1.66 5.17 1.31
C LEU A 75 2.11 3.75 1.67
N HIS A 76 1.75 2.76 0.85
CA HIS A 76 2.19 1.38 1.07
C HIS A 76 3.72 1.24 1.01
N THR A 77 4.37 1.90 0.05
CA THR A 77 5.83 1.86 -0.08
C THR A 77 6.51 2.45 1.16
N ALA A 78 6.01 3.57 1.69
CA ALA A 78 6.52 4.17 2.91
C ALA A 78 6.39 3.24 4.13
N THR A 79 5.23 2.57 4.28
CA THR A 79 5.07 1.59 5.38
C THR A 79 6.07 0.44 5.24
N LEU A 80 6.28 -0.09 4.03
CA LEU A 80 7.25 -1.16 3.81
C LEU A 80 8.69 -0.76 4.17
N ILE A 81 9.08 0.49 3.86
CA ILE A 81 10.42 1.01 4.20
C ILE A 81 10.61 1.06 5.72
N HIS A 82 9.60 1.53 6.45
CA HIS A 82 9.64 1.59 7.91
C HIS A 82 9.58 0.20 8.54
N ASP A 83 8.74 -0.69 8.02
CA ASP A 83 8.62 -2.08 8.48
C ASP A 83 9.95 -2.83 8.38
N ASP A 84 10.70 -2.66 7.29
CA ASP A 84 12.01 -3.29 7.12
C ASP A 84 12.99 -2.93 8.26
N VAL A 85 12.92 -1.70 8.78
CA VAL A 85 13.73 -1.29 9.93
C VAL A 85 13.22 -1.91 11.22
N VAL A 86 11.91 -1.91 11.45
CA VAL A 86 11.29 -2.46 12.67
C VAL A 86 11.48 -3.97 12.77
N ASP A 87 11.37 -4.68 11.64
CA ASP A 87 11.49 -6.13 11.55
C ASP A 87 12.92 -6.61 11.28
N GLN A 88 13.88 -5.69 11.07
CA GLN A 88 15.28 -5.99 10.73
C GLN A 88 15.39 -6.89 9.49
N SER A 89 14.53 -6.68 8.51
CA SER A 89 14.45 -7.49 7.29
C SER A 89 15.58 -7.12 6.32
N SER A 90 16.59 -7.97 6.16
CA SER A 90 17.75 -7.68 5.32
C SER A 90 17.44 -7.60 3.82
N THR A 91 16.37 -8.26 3.39
CA THR A 91 15.97 -8.32 1.98
C THR A 91 14.48 -8.06 1.81
N ARG A 92 14.12 -7.49 0.66
CA ARG A 92 12.74 -7.31 0.22
C ARG A 92 12.61 -7.60 -1.27
N ARG A 93 11.75 -8.56 -1.61
CA ARG A 93 11.51 -8.98 -3.01
C ARG A 93 12.81 -9.32 -3.77
N GLY A 94 13.73 -10.02 -3.09
CA GLY A 94 15.01 -10.45 -3.66
C GLY A 94 16.08 -9.35 -3.81
N LYS A 95 15.81 -8.12 -3.32
CA LYS A 95 16.79 -7.03 -3.24
C LYS A 95 17.12 -6.72 -1.77
N GLU A 96 18.29 -6.16 -1.53
CA GLU A 96 18.64 -5.65 -0.19
C GLU A 96 17.65 -4.54 0.22
N SER A 97 17.21 -4.56 1.48
CA SER A 97 16.42 -3.48 2.07
C SER A 97 17.27 -2.21 2.22
N ILE A 98 16.61 -1.05 2.37
CA ILE A 98 17.34 0.23 2.49
C ILE A 98 18.28 0.21 3.68
N HIS A 99 17.84 -0.26 4.84
CA HIS A 99 18.66 -0.24 6.05
C HIS A 99 19.88 -1.17 5.95
N THR A 100 19.81 -2.20 5.12
CA THR A 100 20.96 -3.09 4.86
C THR A 100 21.94 -2.46 3.87
N LYS A 101 21.43 -1.84 2.80
CA LYS A 101 22.26 -1.27 1.74
C LYS A 101 22.86 0.09 2.13
N TRP A 102 22.13 0.90 2.90
CA TRP A 102 22.60 2.21 3.41
C TRP A 102 22.71 2.17 4.94
N ASP A 103 21.63 2.48 5.67
CA ASP A 103 21.48 2.35 7.13
C ASP A 103 20.05 2.64 7.60
N ASN A 104 19.78 2.52 8.90
CA ASN A 104 18.48 2.81 9.51
C ASN A 104 18.07 4.28 9.35
N ALA A 105 19.01 5.24 9.42
CA ALA A 105 18.69 6.65 9.31
C ALA A 105 18.19 6.99 7.90
N HIS A 106 18.84 6.45 6.86
CA HIS A 106 18.35 6.57 5.48
C HIS A 106 16.97 5.96 5.32
N SER A 107 16.71 4.78 5.88
CA SER A 107 15.39 4.14 5.80
C SER A 107 14.30 5.01 6.41
N VAL A 108 14.50 5.50 7.64
CA VAL A 108 13.50 6.36 8.31
C VAL A 108 13.25 7.62 7.50
N LEU A 109 14.31 8.36 7.12
CA LEU A 109 14.18 9.63 6.39
C LEU A 109 13.60 9.45 4.98
N VAL A 110 13.95 8.38 4.27
CA VAL A 110 13.38 8.10 2.95
C VAL A 110 11.93 7.61 3.07
N GLY A 111 11.58 6.84 4.09
CA GLY A 111 10.20 6.51 4.40
C GLY A 111 9.34 7.78 4.61
N ASP A 112 9.84 8.74 5.41
CA ASP A 112 9.18 10.04 5.62
C ASP A 112 9.09 10.86 4.32
N PHE A 113 10.13 10.82 3.49
CA PHE A 113 10.11 11.47 2.17
C PHE A 113 9.02 10.87 1.28
N VAL A 114 8.90 9.55 1.19
CA VAL A 114 7.85 8.87 0.41
C VAL A 114 6.47 9.17 0.97
N TYR A 115 6.29 9.20 2.29
CA TYR A 115 5.06 9.65 2.93
C TYR A 115 4.70 11.08 2.52
N SER A 116 5.67 11.99 2.55
CA SER A 116 5.42 13.40 2.16
C SER A 116 5.00 13.52 0.69
N LYS A 117 5.57 12.71 -0.21
CA LYS A 117 5.15 12.64 -1.62
C LYS A 117 3.72 12.11 -1.78
N ALA A 118 3.34 11.09 -1.01
CA ALA A 118 1.96 10.62 -0.97
C ALA A 118 1.01 11.74 -0.51
N PHE A 119 1.34 12.45 0.56
CA PHE A 119 0.53 13.58 1.04
C PHE A 119 0.45 14.72 0.04
N GLN A 120 1.51 15.04 -0.71
CA GLN A 120 1.45 16.04 -1.79
C GLN A 120 0.44 15.65 -2.87
N LEU A 121 0.43 14.37 -3.29
CA LEU A 121 -0.59 13.87 -4.22
C LEU A 121 -1.99 13.94 -3.61
N MET A 122 -2.16 13.51 -2.36
CA MET A 122 -3.43 13.56 -1.65
C MET A 122 -3.98 14.99 -1.55
N ALA A 123 -3.13 15.96 -1.23
CA ALA A 123 -3.50 17.37 -1.13
C ALA A 123 -3.89 18.01 -2.48
N SER A 124 -3.57 17.35 -3.60
CA SER A 124 -3.96 17.82 -4.94
C SER A 124 -5.40 17.47 -5.34
N PHE A 125 -6.15 16.75 -4.49
CA PHE A 125 -7.56 16.44 -4.74
C PHE A 125 -8.47 17.55 -4.18
N ASP A 126 -9.44 18.00 -4.98
CA ASP A 126 -10.47 18.94 -4.56
C ASP A 126 -11.63 18.26 -3.77
N ASN A 127 -11.38 17.06 -3.23
CA ASN A 127 -12.37 16.30 -2.49
C ASN A 127 -11.85 16.00 -1.07
N PRO A 128 -12.29 16.78 -0.04
CA PRO A 128 -11.85 16.59 1.34
C PRO A 128 -12.13 15.20 1.91
N GLU A 129 -13.17 14.52 1.40
CA GLU A 129 -13.54 13.18 1.87
C GLU A 129 -12.47 12.14 1.48
N ILE A 130 -11.88 12.26 0.28
CA ILE A 130 -10.76 11.39 -0.14
C ILE A 130 -9.57 11.60 0.80
N ILE A 131 -9.23 12.85 1.09
CA ILE A 131 -8.12 13.19 1.99
C ILE A 131 -8.39 12.63 3.38
N ARG A 132 -9.62 12.77 3.90
CA ARG A 132 -10.03 12.27 5.20
C ARG A 132 -9.89 10.74 5.29
N ILE A 133 -10.42 10.01 4.30
CA ILE A 133 -10.33 8.54 4.25
C ILE A 133 -8.87 8.09 4.30
N LEU A 134 -8.00 8.70 3.51
CA LEU A 134 -6.59 8.32 3.46
C LEU A 134 -5.84 8.67 4.75
N ALA A 135 -6.14 9.83 5.35
CA ALA A 135 -5.55 10.23 6.64
C ALA A 135 -5.98 9.30 7.78
N ASP A 136 -7.29 9.00 7.88
CA ASP A 136 -7.84 8.08 8.88
C ASP A 136 -7.24 6.68 8.71
N SER A 137 -7.08 6.22 7.46
CA SER A 137 -6.49 4.92 7.16
C SER A 137 -5.00 4.87 7.51
N THR A 138 -4.25 5.93 7.22
CA THR A 138 -2.83 6.03 7.59
C THR A 138 -2.65 5.96 9.12
N ASN A 139 -3.48 6.70 9.88
CA ASN A 139 -3.47 6.64 11.32
C ASN A 139 -3.78 5.22 11.84
N ARG A 140 -4.82 4.57 11.29
CA ARG A 140 -5.22 3.22 11.69
C ARG A 140 -4.15 2.17 11.39
N ILE A 141 -3.43 2.30 10.26
CA ILE A 141 -2.29 1.43 9.92
C ILE A 141 -1.18 1.61 10.96
N SER A 142 -0.80 2.85 11.27
CA SER A 142 0.22 3.14 12.29
C SER A 142 -0.15 2.59 13.67
N GLU A 143 -1.43 2.69 14.07
CA GLU A 143 -1.92 2.04 15.30
C GLU A 143 -1.77 0.51 15.24
N GLY A 144 -1.99 -0.11 14.07
CA GLY A 144 -1.79 -1.54 13.85
C GLY A 144 -0.34 -1.98 14.02
N GLU A 145 0.60 -1.19 13.48
CA GLU A 145 2.04 -1.42 13.65
C GLU A 145 2.48 -1.33 15.12
N VAL A 146 2.04 -0.27 15.82
CA VAL A 146 2.33 -0.10 17.26
C VAL A 146 1.72 -1.25 18.07
N LEU A 147 0.50 -1.68 17.74
CA LEU A 147 -0.15 -2.82 18.39
C LEU A 147 0.66 -4.11 18.17
N GLN A 148 1.06 -4.39 16.93
CA GLN A 148 1.88 -5.56 16.60
C GLN A 148 3.19 -5.56 17.40
N LEU A 149 3.90 -4.43 17.41
CA LEU A 149 5.14 -4.27 18.14
C LEU A 149 4.96 -4.50 19.66
N SER A 150 3.89 -3.96 20.24
CA SER A 150 3.56 -4.12 21.67
C SER A 150 3.25 -5.56 22.07
N LEU A 151 2.87 -6.40 21.11
CA LEU A 151 2.53 -7.80 21.32
C LEU A 151 3.68 -8.76 20.94
N LYS A 152 4.70 -8.30 20.23
CA LYS A 152 5.83 -9.10 19.75
C LYS A 152 6.61 -9.81 20.89
N GLN A 153 6.53 -9.29 22.14
CA GLN A 153 7.19 -9.86 23.31
C GLN A 153 6.30 -10.83 24.09
N LYS A 154 5.04 -11.04 23.67
CA LYS A 154 4.12 -11.96 24.36
C LYS A 154 4.27 -13.37 23.78
N GLU A 155 4.37 -14.37 24.64
CA GLU A 155 4.55 -15.78 24.25
C GLU A 155 3.37 -16.35 23.43
N ILE A 156 2.16 -15.81 23.62
CA ILE A 156 0.95 -16.29 22.93
C ILE A 156 0.15 -15.09 22.43
N LEU A 157 -0.05 -15.05 21.11
CA LEU A 157 -0.95 -14.13 20.46
C LEU A 157 -2.35 -14.76 20.35
N SER A 158 -3.40 -14.12 20.91
CA SER A 158 -4.76 -14.61 20.73
C SER A 158 -5.23 -14.42 19.28
N LYS A 159 -6.16 -15.28 18.84
CA LYS A 159 -6.77 -15.21 17.51
C LYS A 159 -7.40 -13.84 17.26
N GLU A 160 -8.08 -13.27 18.26
CA GLU A 160 -8.73 -11.96 18.17
C GLU A 160 -7.70 -10.86 17.92
N LYS A 161 -6.55 -10.90 18.62
CA LYS A 161 -5.47 -9.93 18.44
C LYS A 161 -4.78 -10.08 17.09
N TYR A 162 -4.59 -11.29 16.61
CA TYR A 162 -4.10 -11.54 15.25
C TYR A 162 -5.01 -10.89 14.21
N PHE A 163 -6.33 -11.14 14.27
CA PHE A 163 -7.28 -10.53 13.34
C PHE A 163 -7.35 -9.01 13.47
N GLU A 164 -7.23 -8.46 14.68
CA GLU A 164 -7.17 -7.00 14.88
C GLU A 164 -5.94 -6.38 14.22
N ILE A 165 -4.77 -7.03 14.30
CA ILE A 165 -3.54 -6.55 13.67
C ILE A 165 -3.68 -6.57 12.15
N ILE A 166 -4.06 -7.69 11.54
CA ILE A 166 -4.13 -7.79 10.09
C ILE A 166 -5.25 -6.92 9.48
N ASP A 167 -6.33 -6.66 10.23
CA ASP A 167 -7.37 -5.70 9.83
C ASP A 167 -6.78 -4.29 9.74
N ARG A 168 -6.08 -3.83 10.78
CA ARG A 168 -5.49 -2.50 10.84
C ARG A 168 -4.32 -2.33 9.88
N LYS A 169 -3.35 -3.24 9.93
CA LYS A 169 -2.09 -3.15 9.19
C LYS A 169 -2.27 -3.39 7.69
N THR A 170 -3.04 -4.42 7.32
CA THR A 170 -3.14 -4.89 5.93
C THR A 170 -4.47 -4.56 5.28
N ALA A 171 -5.60 -4.94 5.87
CA ALA A 171 -6.91 -4.79 5.24
C ALA A 171 -7.34 -3.31 5.12
N GLU A 172 -6.90 -2.45 6.02
CA GLU A 172 -7.25 -1.03 6.02
C GLU A 172 -6.86 -0.31 4.72
N LEU A 173 -5.66 -0.57 4.17
CA LEU A 173 -5.26 0.08 2.91
C LEU A 173 -5.98 -0.49 1.69
N PHE A 174 -6.42 -1.76 1.74
CA PHE A 174 -7.34 -2.32 0.73
C PHE A 174 -8.70 -1.62 0.76
N LYS A 175 -9.23 -1.42 1.96
CA LYS A 175 -10.47 -0.67 2.20
C LYS A 175 -10.35 0.77 1.69
N ALA A 176 -9.27 1.46 2.03
CA ALA A 176 -9.01 2.82 1.59
C ALA A 176 -8.95 2.93 0.06
N ALA A 177 -8.29 1.97 -0.61
CA ALA A 177 -8.20 1.93 -2.07
C ALA A 177 -9.58 1.86 -2.74
N ALA A 178 -10.47 1.00 -2.24
CA ALA A 178 -11.81 0.86 -2.77
C ALA A 178 -12.72 2.03 -2.38
N ALA A 179 -12.65 2.48 -1.12
CA ALA A 179 -13.49 3.56 -0.61
C ALA A 179 -13.19 4.89 -1.32
N THR A 180 -11.93 5.24 -1.48
CA THR A 180 -11.54 6.49 -2.16
C THR A 180 -11.85 6.46 -3.65
N ALA A 181 -11.68 5.32 -4.33
CA ALA A 181 -12.09 5.15 -5.72
C ALA A 181 -13.61 5.26 -5.89
N GLY A 182 -14.39 4.66 -4.97
CA GLY A 182 -15.85 4.80 -4.93
C GLY A 182 -16.29 6.24 -4.70
N THR A 183 -15.64 6.94 -3.76
CA THR A 183 -15.88 8.36 -3.48
C THR A 183 -15.56 9.24 -4.69
N LEU A 184 -14.41 9.01 -5.33
CA LEU A 184 -14.00 9.72 -6.54
C LEU A 184 -15.02 9.52 -7.69
N ALA A 185 -15.55 8.32 -7.81
CA ALA A 185 -16.60 7.98 -8.80
C ALA A 185 -18.01 8.37 -8.38
N SER A 186 -18.18 9.04 -7.22
CA SER A 186 -19.50 9.47 -6.70
C SER A 186 -20.49 8.32 -6.52
N CYS A 187 -20.03 7.16 -6.08
CA CYS A 187 -20.87 6.00 -5.86
C CYS A 187 -21.91 6.23 -4.74
N THR A 188 -23.00 5.48 -4.76
CA THR A 188 -24.00 5.51 -3.70
C THR A 188 -23.45 4.95 -2.39
N LYS A 189 -24.09 5.32 -1.27
CA LYS A 189 -23.71 4.79 0.05
C LYS A 189 -23.77 3.26 0.13
N ASN A 190 -24.71 2.63 -0.55
CA ASN A 190 -24.85 1.17 -0.57
C ASN A 190 -23.70 0.52 -1.35
N GLU A 191 -23.34 1.08 -2.50
CA GLU A 191 -22.18 0.63 -3.28
C GLU A 191 -20.89 0.82 -2.48
N LEU A 192 -20.70 1.97 -1.83
CA LEU A 192 -19.54 2.23 -0.98
C LEU A 192 -19.41 1.22 0.15
N ASN A 193 -20.50 0.89 0.84
CA ASN A 193 -20.52 -0.12 1.89
C ASN A 193 -20.14 -1.51 1.34
N SER A 194 -20.67 -1.89 0.18
CA SER A 194 -20.37 -3.19 -0.45
C SER A 194 -18.90 -3.28 -0.87
N LEU A 195 -18.36 -2.22 -1.48
CA LEU A 195 -16.96 -2.11 -1.87
C LEU A 195 -16.03 -2.20 -0.66
N THR A 196 -16.37 -1.49 0.39
CA THR A 196 -15.60 -1.47 1.65
C THR A 196 -15.56 -2.85 2.29
N ASN A 197 -16.71 -3.52 2.44
CA ASN A 197 -16.79 -4.86 3.03
C ASN A 197 -16.02 -5.90 2.19
N PHE A 198 -16.19 -5.86 0.88
CA PHE A 198 -15.43 -6.72 -0.03
C PHE A 198 -13.91 -6.53 0.13
N SER A 199 -13.47 -5.28 0.17
CA SER A 199 -12.03 -4.97 0.21
C SER A 199 -11.40 -5.31 1.55
N ILE A 200 -12.13 -5.16 2.67
CA ILE A 200 -11.69 -5.65 3.98
C ILE A 200 -11.50 -7.17 3.92
N ALA A 201 -12.52 -7.90 3.45
CA ALA A 201 -12.44 -9.35 3.35
C ALA A 201 -11.29 -9.80 2.45
N LEU A 202 -11.06 -9.10 1.33
CA LEU A 202 -9.95 -9.38 0.43
C LEU A 202 -8.59 -9.14 1.11
N GLY A 203 -8.43 -8.02 1.81
CA GLY A 203 -7.19 -7.68 2.53
C GLY A 203 -6.88 -8.66 3.67
N MET A 204 -7.91 -9.07 4.42
CA MET A 204 -7.79 -10.10 5.46
C MET A 204 -7.33 -11.44 4.87
N ASN A 205 -7.99 -11.91 3.81
CA ASN A 205 -7.61 -13.16 3.13
C ASN A 205 -6.23 -13.10 2.48
N PHE A 206 -5.86 -11.91 1.97
CA PHE A 206 -4.53 -11.69 1.41
C PHE A 206 -3.44 -11.93 2.48
N GLN A 207 -3.58 -11.32 3.67
CA GLN A 207 -2.61 -11.48 4.74
C GLN A 207 -2.57 -12.92 5.28
N ILE A 208 -3.75 -13.52 5.54
CA ILE A 208 -3.81 -14.92 6.00
C ILE A 208 -3.10 -15.85 5.00
N LYS A 209 -3.28 -15.61 3.70
CA LYS A 209 -2.60 -16.40 2.68
C LYS A 209 -1.08 -16.18 2.69
N ASP A 210 -0.62 -14.94 2.83
CA ASP A 210 0.82 -14.64 2.91
C ASP A 210 1.43 -15.32 4.15
N ASP A 211 0.80 -15.21 5.34
CA ASP A 211 1.26 -15.87 6.57
C ASP A 211 1.30 -17.40 6.44
N LEU A 212 0.33 -18.00 5.75
CA LEU A 212 0.32 -19.45 5.48
C LEU A 212 1.46 -19.86 4.53
N LEU A 213 1.78 -19.02 3.54
CA LEU A 213 2.89 -19.28 2.63
C LEU A 213 4.24 -19.16 3.36
N ASP A 214 4.37 -18.23 4.29
CA ASP A 214 5.58 -18.10 5.12
C ASP A 214 5.78 -19.33 6.03
N TYR A 215 4.69 -19.96 6.50
CA TYR A 215 4.74 -21.15 7.35
C TYR A 215 4.93 -22.46 6.59
N PHE A 216 4.30 -22.59 5.43
CA PHE A 216 4.20 -23.86 4.68
C PHE A 216 4.80 -23.79 3.27
N GLY A 217 5.23 -22.61 2.83
CA GLY A 217 5.84 -22.42 1.54
C GLY A 217 7.26 -22.98 1.48
N GLU A 218 7.67 -23.48 0.31
CA GLU A 218 9.06 -23.76 0.03
C GLU A 218 9.79 -22.42 -0.17
N GLU A 219 10.99 -22.25 0.41
CA GLU A 219 11.78 -21.00 0.34
C GLU A 219 11.98 -20.50 -1.11
N GLU A 220 12.05 -21.43 -2.08
CA GLU A 220 12.17 -21.09 -3.51
C GLU A 220 10.94 -20.41 -4.12
N LEU A 221 9.75 -20.49 -3.47
CA LEU A 221 8.48 -19.95 -3.98
C LEU A 221 8.03 -18.66 -3.27
N THR A 222 8.55 -18.39 -2.09
CA THR A 222 8.11 -17.27 -1.24
C THR A 222 9.01 -16.04 -1.36
N GLY A 223 10.26 -16.17 -1.72
CA GLY A 223 11.21 -15.11 -2.10
C GLY A 223 11.69 -14.25 -0.96
#